data_a1b30d456a4479d95d40e8067e777dab
#
_entry.id   a1b30d456a4479d95d40e8067e777dab
#
_cell.length_a   1.000
_cell.length_b   1.000
_cell.length_c   1.000
_cell.angle_alpha   90.00
_cell.angle_beta   90.00
_cell.angle_gamma   90.00
#
_symmetry.space_group_name_H-M   'P 1'
#
loop_
_entity.id
_entity.type
_entity.pdbx_description
1 polymer ?
#
loop_
_entity_poly.entity_id
_entity_poly.type
_entity_poly.pdbx_seq_one_letter_code
_entity_poly.pdbx_strand_id
1 'polypeptide(L)'
;MRYGAFGLVEVVGSSNAIIVTDQMLKTADVSFLTRNGKCGGHETVFVTGDVSAVTAAVQAVKENPPCDVCFAAVISNPSEEAVRLAEEDAQKHGFMKKTNTKK
;
A
#
# COMPACT_ATOMS: atom_id res chain seq x y z
N MET A 1 -17.99 2.81 -2.50
CA MET A 1 -16.66 2.30 -2.06
C MET A 1 -15.71 3.45 -1.94
N ARG A 2 -15.04 3.57 -0.80
CA ARG A 2 -14.05 4.63 -0.65
C ARG A 2 -12.79 4.36 -1.46
N TYR A 3 -12.46 3.09 -1.62
CA TYR A 3 -11.27 2.68 -2.36
C TYR A 3 -11.68 1.72 -3.46
N GLY A 4 -11.22 1.99 -4.68
CA GLY A 4 -11.47 1.07 -5.79
C GLY A 4 -10.63 -0.19 -5.65
N ALA A 5 -9.38 -0.03 -5.18
CA ALA A 5 -8.47 -1.16 -5.01
C ALA A 5 -7.36 -0.80 -4.02
N PHE A 6 -6.75 -1.83 -3.45
CA PHE A 6 -5.49 -1.72 -2.72
C PHE A 6 -4.39 -2.39 -3.55
N GLY A 7 -3.23 -1.74 -3.60
CA GLY A 7 -2.03 -2.40 -4.09
C GLY A 7 -1.15 -2.71 -2.90
N LEU A 8 -0.66 -3.94 -2.83
CA LEU A 8 0.20 -4.38 -1.75
C LEU A 8 1.54 -4.81 -2.32
N VAL A 9 2.62 -4.27 -1.77
CA VAL A 9 3.96 -4.65 -2.19
C VAL A 9 4.79 -4.91 -0.94
N GLU A 10 5.39 -6.09 -0.85
CA GLU A 10 6.23 -6.46 0.27
C GLU A 10 7.68 -6.47 -0.16
N VAL A 11 8.53 -5.79 0.61
CA VAL A 11 9.97 -5.70 0.38
C VAL A 11 10.68 -5.91 1.71
N VAL A 12 12.01 -6.00 1.66
CA VAL A 12 12.82 -6.08 2.88
C VAL A 12 13.46 -4.72 3.11
N GLY A 13 13.21 -4.16 4.30
CA GLY A 13 13.84 -2.92 4.74
C GLY A 13 13.05 -1.67 4.43
N SER A 14 13.18 -0.70 5.31
CA SER A 14 12.46 0.58 5.18
C SER A 14 12.88 1.36 3.95
N SER A 15 14.18 1.32 3.61
CA SER A 15 14.68 2.04 2.43
C SER A 15 14.03 1.52 1.17
N ASN A 16 13.92 0.19 1.04
CA ASN A 16 13.29 -0.40 -0.13
C ASN A 16 11.78 -0.10 -0.16
N ALA A 17 11.14 -0.01 1.01
CA ALA A 17 9.74 0.37 1.07
C ALA A 17 9.52 1.78 0.52
N ILE A 18 10.41 2.70 0.85
CA ILE A 18 10.33 4.07 0.34
C ILE A 18 10.56 4.10 -1.16
N ILE A 19 11.55 3.35 -1.64
CA ILE A 19 11.88 3.31 -3.07
C ILE A 19 10.70 2.77 -3.89
N VAL A 20 10.09 1.68 -3.45
CA VAL A 20 8.98 1.09 -4.19
C VAL A 20 7.74 1.97 -4.13
N THR A 21 7.51 2.63 -3.00
CA THR A 21 6.42 3.59 -2.87
C THR A 21 6.58 4.73 -3.86
N ASP A 22 7.79 5.30 -3.94
CA ASP A 22 8.06 6.39 -4.86
C ASP A 22 7.81 5.98 -6.30
N GLN A 23 8.25 4.79 -6.69
CA GLN A 23 8.02 4.30 -8.04
C GLN A 23 6.53 4.21 -8.35
N MET A 24 5.76 3.64 -7.43
CA MET A 24 4.32 3.49 -7.66
C MET A 24 3.62 4.84 -7.78
N LEU A 25 3.98 5.79 -6.92
CA LEU A 25 3.37 7.12 -6.96
C LEU A 25 3.71 7.89 -8.21
N LYS A 26 4.88 7.62 -8.79
CA LYS A 26 5.30 8.28 -10.04
C LYS A 26 4.74 7.60 -11.28
N THR A 27 4.34 6.34 -11.17
CA THR A 27 3.88 5.55 -12.32
C THR A 27 2.39 5.75 -12.61
N ALA A 28 1.58 5.89 -11.56
CA ALA A 28 0.13 5.92 -11.71
C ALA A 28 -0.49 6.83 -10.65
N ASP A 29 -1.75 7.16 -10.85
CA ASP A 29 -2.48 8.04 -9.94
C ASP A 29 -2.99 7.25 -8.75
N VAL A 30 -2.06 6.89 -7.88
CA VAL A 30 -2.36 6.15 -6.66
C VAL A 30 -1.89 6.96 -5.46
N SER A 31 -2.41 6.65 -4.29
CA SER A 31 -2.05 7.32 -3.05
C SER A 31 -1.46 6.30 -2.08
N PHE A 32 -0.49 6.74 -1.30
CA PHE A 32 0.05 5.92 -0.22
C PHE A 32 -0.94 5.89 0.93
N LEU A 33 -1.22 4.71 1.46
CA LEU A 33 -2.11 4.58 2.61
C LEU A 33 -1.33 4.26 3.88
N THR A 34 -0.57 3.18 3.86
CA THR A 34 0.16 2.76 5.04
C THR A 34 1.29 1.82 4.66
N ARG A 35 2.18 1.62 5.60
CA ARG A 35 3.24 0.65 5.49
C ARG A 35 3.46 0.05 6.88
N ASN A 36 3.58 -1.25 6.96
CA ASN A 36 3.86 -1.87 8.25
C ASN A 36 4.99 -2.88 8.13
N GLY A 37 5.73 -3.01 9.22
CA GLY A 37 6.86 -3.92 9.30
C GLY A 37 6.47 -5.22 9.97
N LYS A 38 7.18 -6.26 9.60
CA LYS A 38 7.02 -7.59 10.19
C LYS A 38 8.37 -8.11 10.64
N CYS A 39 8.35 -9.21 11.34
CA CYS A 39 9.58 -9.87 11.76
C CYS A 39 10.47 -10.14 10.56
N GLY A 40 11.79 -10.02 10.75
CA GLY A 40 12.74 -10.24 9.68
C GLY A 40 12.97 -9.04 8.79
N GLY A 41 12.44 -7.88 9.17
CA GLY A 41 12.67 -6.64 8.42
C GLY A 41 11.77 -6.46 7.21
N HIS A 42 10.77 -7.30 7.03
CA HIS A 42 9.83 -7.18 5.92
C HIS A 42 8.91 -5.99 6.14
N GLU A 43 8.65 -5.26 5.05
CA GLU A 43 7.75 -4.10 5.06
C GLU A 43 6.71 -4.31 3.97
N THR A 44 5.44 -4.12 4.31
CA THR A 44 4.36 -4.18 3.34
C THR A 44 3.82 -2.77 3.13
N VAL A 45 3.83 -2.33 1.87
CA VAL A 45 3.33 -1.01 1.47
C VAL A 45 1.94 -1.18 0.88
N PHE A 46 1.02 -0.32 1.30
CA PHE A 46 -0.34 -0.28 0.76
C PHE A 46 -0.52 1.02 0.00
N VAL A 47 -0.95 0.92 -1.26
CA VAL A 47 -1.38 2.09 -2.03
C VAL A 47 -2.84 1.90 -2.42
N THR A 48 -3.53 3.00 -2.70
CA THR A 48 -4.96 3.00 -3.01
C THR A 48 -5.23 3.82 -4.26
N GLY A 49 -6.36 3.55 -4.89
CA GLY A 49 -6.81 4.29 -6.07
C GLY A 49 -7.83 3.48 -6.84
N ASP A 50 -8.10 3.94 -8.06
CA ASP A 50 -8.93 3.18 -8.97
C ASP A 50 -8.25 1.87 -9.32
N VAL A 51 -9.04 0.84 -9.63
CA VAL A 51 -8.52 -0.48 -9.97
C VAL A 51 -7.47 -0.39 -11.08
N SER A 52 -7.75 0.39 -12.13
CA SER A 52 -6.81 0.50 -13.25
C SER A 52 -5.50 1.16 -12.84
N ALA A 53 -5.57 2.20 -12.01
CA ALA A 53 -4.36 2.90 -11.56
C ALA A 53 -3.52 2.02 -10.65
N VAL A 54 -4.18 1.34 -9.70
CA VAL A 54 -3.49 0.43 -8.77
C VAL A 54 -2.87 -0.73 -9.53
N THR A 55 -3.60 -1.29 -10.49
CA THR A 55 -3.08 -2.39 -11.32
C THR A 55 -1.84 -1.94 -12.09
N ALA A 56 -1.88 -0.74 -12.68
CA ALA A 56 -0.74 -0.22 -13.42
C ALA A 56 0.47 -0.03 -12.50
N ALA A 57 0.27 0.50 -11.29
CA ALA A 57 1.35 0.73 -10.34
C ALA A 57 2.00 -0.60 -9.92
N VAL A 58 1.18 -1.60 -9.57
CA VAL A 58 1.69 -2.90 -9.14
C VAL A 58 2.36 -3.63 -10.29
N GLN A 59 1.78 -3.56 -11.49
CA GLN A 59 2.36 -4.20 -12.66
C GLN A 59 3.74 -3.62 -12.99
N ALA A 60 3.90 -2.30 -12.85
CA ALA A 60 5.19 -1.66 -13.08
C ALA A 60 6.25 -2.18 -12.11
N VAL A 61 5.87 -2.40 -10.84
CA VAL A 61 6.78 -2.97 -9.85
C VAL A 61 7.20 -4.39 -10.26
N LYS A 62 6.23 -5.19 -10.74
CA LYS A 62 6.52 -6.56 -11.14
C LYS A 62 7.43 -6.62 -12.37
N GLU A 63 7.21 -5.72 -13.33
CA GLU A 63 7.96 -5.73 -14.58
C GLU A 63 9.35 -5.14 -14.44
N ASN A 64 9.47 -4.09 -13.63
CA ASN A 64 10.75 -3.39 -13.43
C ASN A 64 10.94 -3.13 -11.93
N PRO A 65 11.22 -4.18 -11.15
CA PRO A 65 11.35 -4.00 -9.71
C PRO A 65 12.54 -3.09 -9.39
N PRO A 66 12.31 -2.06 -8.57
CA PRO A 66 13.40 -1.14 -8.20
C PRO A 66 14.31 -1.73 -7.13
N CYS A 67 13.90 -2.85 -6.55
CA CYS A 67 14.64 -3.57 -5.52
C CYS A 67 14.07 -4.99 -5.48
N ASP A 68 14.59 -5.82 -4.60
CA ASP A 68 14.03 -7.17 -4.42
C ASP A 68 12.63 -7.06 -3.84
N VAL A 69 11.67 -7.59 -4.56
CA VAL A 69 10.27 -7.56 -4.15
C VAL A 69 9.84 -8.98 -3.78
N CYS A 70 9.37 -9.14 -2.54
CA CYS A 70 8.95 -10.44 -2.04
C CYS A 70 7.58 -10.82 -2.56
N PHE A 71 6.70 -9.83 -2.71
CA PHE A 71 5.31 -10.09 -3.04
C PHE A 71 4.68 -8.80 -3.57
N ALA A 72 3.81 -8.92 -4.55
CA ALA A 72 3.06 -7.77 -5.06
C ALA A 72 1.71 -8.28 -5.55
N ALA A 73 0.64 -7.60 -5.17
CA ALA A 73 -0.72 -8.02 -5.50
C ALA A 73 -1.66 -6.83 -5.52
N VAL A 74 -2.80 -7.04 -6.18
CA VAL A 74 -3.89 -6.08 -6.20
C VAL A 74 -5.12 -6.72 -5.57
N ILE A 75 -5.76 -6.00 -4.65
CA ILE A 75 -7.06 -6.39 -4.11
C ILE A 75 -8.06 -5.40 -4.67
N SER A 76 -8.89 -5.85 -5.63
CA SER A 76 -9.91 -4.98 -6.19
C SER A 76 -11.14 -5.03 -5.30
N ASN A 77 -11.80 -3.90 -5.18
CA ASN A 77 -13.05 -3.78 -4.41
C ASN A 77 -12.88 -4.38 -3.01
N PRO A 78 -11.95 -3.84 -2.19
CA PRO A 78 -11.68 -4.43 -0.87
C PRO A 78 -12.92 -4.41 0.01
N SER A 79 -13.08 -5.44 0.81
CA SER A 79 -14.20 -5.55 1.74
C SER A 79 -14.11 -4.44 2.80
N GLU A 80 -15.24 -4.15 3.45
CA GLU A 80 -15.26 -3.17 4.52
C GLU A 80 -14.29 -3.54 5.63
N GLU A 81 -14.18 -4.82 5.92
CA GLU A 81 -13.25 -5.28 6.95
C GLU A 81 -11.81 -5.02 6.55
N ALA A 82 -11.45 -5.29 5.30
CA ALA A 82 -10.10 -5.02 4.81
C ALA A 82 -9.78 -3.52 4.87
N VAL A 83 -10.75 -2.69 4.48
CA VAL A 83 -10.58 -1.24 4.53
C VAL A 83 -10.38 -0.78 5.98
N ARG A 84 -11.19 -1.29 6.90
CA ARG A 84 -11.09 -0.92 8.30
C ARG A 84 -9.73 -1.28 8.87
N LEU A 85 -9.25 -2.48 8.59
CA LEU A 85 -7.95 -2.93 9.11
C LEU A 85 -6.80 -2.09 8.56
N ALA A 86 -6.86 -1.77 7.26
CA ALA A 86 -5.80 -0.97 6.65
C ALA A 86 -5.81 0.45 7.20
N GLU A 87 -6.99 1.04 7.39
CA GLU A 87 -7.09 2.39 7.93
C GLU A 87 -6.67 2.45 9.39
N GLU A 88 -7.01 1.44 10.17
CA GLU A 88 -6.55 1.37 11.56
C GLU A 88 -5.04 1.30 11.63
N ASP A 89 -4.43 0.53 10.74
CA ASP A 89 -2.98 0.44 10.67
C ASP A 89 -2.37 1.80 10.31
N ALA A 90 -2.96 2.49 9.34
CA ALA A 90 -2.46 3.80 8.93
C ALA A 90 -2.58 4.82 10.06
N GLN A 91 -3.66 4.80 10.80
CA GLN A 91 -3.87 5.69 11.95
C GLN A 91 -2.85 5.39 13.05
N LYS A 92 -2.64 4.11 13.32
CA LYS A 92 -1.72 3.66 14.37
C LYS A 92 -0.28 4.10 14.08
N HIS A 93 0.12 4.12 12.82
CA HIS A 93 1.46 4.49 12.41
C HIS A 93 1.63 5.96 12.06
N GLY A 94 0.57 6.75 12.18
CA GLY A 94 0.65 8.17 11.92
C GLY A 94 0.57 8.56 10.45
N PHE A 95 0.22 7.62 9.57
CA PHE A 95 0.07 7.91 8.14
C PHE A 95 -1.29 8.47 7.80
N MET A 96 -2.23 8.37 8.73
CA MET A 96 -3.59 8.81 8.54
C MET A 96 -4.08 9.39 9.85
N LYS A 97 -4.82 10.49 9.78
CA LYS A 97 -5.36 11.14 10.97
C LYS A 97 -6.38 10.20 11.61
N LYS A 98 -6.31 10.07 12.93
CA LYS A 98 -7.26 9.25 13.65
C LYS A 98 -8.65 9.83 13.53
N THR A 99 -9.62 8.96 13.29
CA THR A 99 -11.02 9.34 13.29
C THR A 99 -11.45 9.58 14.74
N ASN A 100 -12.07 10.73 15.01
CA ASN A 100 -12.58 11.04 16.34
C ASN A 100 -14.00 10.53 16.44
N THR A 101 -14.13 9.30 16.75
CA THR A 101 -15.43 8.66 16.84
C THR A 101 -15.92 8.58 18.26
N LYS A 102 -15.53 8.91 19.19
CA LYS A 102 -15.90 8.75 20.35
C LYS A 102 -16.67 9.22 21.00
N LYS A 103 -16.62 9.19 20.98
CA LYS A 103 -16.94 9.52 21.35
C LYS A 103 -17.50 9.20 21.75
#